data_c1e0d9e695d7e0f43a937172e518a17e
#
_entry.id   c1e0d9e695d7e0f43a937172e518a17e
#
_cell.length_a   1.000
_cell.length_b   1.000
_cell.length_c   1.000
_cell.angle_alpha   90.00
_cell.angle_beta   90.00
_cell.angle_gamma   90.00
#
_symmetry.space_group_name_H-M   'P 1'
#
loop_
_entity.id
_entity.type
_entity.pdbx_description
1 polymer ?
#
loop_
_entity_poly.entity_id
_entity_poly.type
_entity_poly.pdbx_seq_one_letter_code
_entity_poly.pdbx_strand_id
1 'polypeptide(L)'
;MMKRIVTAALAVAAAAVWPQGAAACTGITLKAKDGGYVVARTIEWGGSNLNSRYVIVPRGHVQRSYTPQGVDGMEFTARYGYVGMAVEQEEFVAEGLNEAGLSAGLFYFPGYGRYETFDAAQKATSISDLQLVPWILGCCASVEEVKAAVERVHVVGVYPGASTVHWRFADASGRQLVLEIIDGKPIFYENELGVLTNSPGFEWQLTNLNNYVNLYPGGAPSQMLGALKLSAFGAGSGFLGIPGDVTPPSRFVRAAFYQASAPLQATAADAVSQCFHILNNFDIPIGIETARGEEAVDVPSATQWTSATD
;
A
#
# COMPACT_ATOMS: atom_id res chain seq x y z
N MET A 1 -60.24 6.06 -17.00
CA MET A 1 -59.17 6.79 -16.30
C MET A 1 -58.53 5.85 -15.24
N MET A 2 -57.48 5.13 -15.62
CA MET A 2 -56.79 4.20 -14.74
C MET A 2 -55.58 4.92 -14.10
N LYS A 3 -55.58 5.08 -12.78
CA LYS A 3 -54.44 5.60 -12.03
C LYS A 3 -53.37 4.50 -11.94
N ARG A 4 -52.21 4.74 -12.55
CA ARG A 4 -51.02 3.91 -12.35
C ARG A 4 -50.41 4.23 -10.99
N ILE A 5 -50.44 3.27 -10.07
CA ILE A 5 -49.71 3.29 -8.83
C ILE A 5 -48.26 2.90 -9.17
N VAL A 6 -47.35 3.85 -9.03
CA VAL A 6 -45.92 3.57 -9.11
C VAL A 6 -45.48 3.10 -7.73
N THR A 7 -45.22 1.82 -7.61
CA THR A 7 -44.63 1.23 -6.39
C THR A 7 -43.13 1.49 -6.43
N ALA A 8 -42.67 2.41 -5.62
CA ALA A 8 -41.23 2.60 -5.38
C ALA A 8 -40.72 1.41 -4.55
N ALA A 9 -39.93 0.57 -5.16
CA ALA A 9 -39.20 -0.47 -4.46
C ALA A 9 -38.04 0.20 -3.64
N LEU A 10 -38.19 0.28 -2.32
CA LEU A 10 -37.07 0.52 -1.42
C LEU A 10 -36.14 -0.68 -1.51
N ALA A 11 -35.01 -0.53 -2.16
CA ALA A 11 -33.89 -1.44 -2.00
C ALA A 11 -33.34 -1.25 -0.57
N VAL A 12 -33.71 -2.16 0.33
CA VAL A 12 -33.04 -2.31 1.61
C VAL A 12 -31.63 -2.80 1.28
N ALA A 13 -30.67 -1.90 1.30
CA ALA A 13 -29.26 -2.27 1.31
C ALA A 13 -29.04 -3.06 2.61
N ALA A 14 -29.05 -4.39 2.53
CA ALA A 14 -28.49 -5.23 3.56
C ALA A 14 -27.07 -4.73 3.77
N ALA A 15 -26.77 -4.20 4.96
CA ALA A 15 -25.41 -3.97 5.41
C ALA A 15 -24.76 -5.37 5.45
N ALA A 16 -24.15 -5.75 4.35
CA ALA A 16 -23.22 -6.85 4.34
C ALA A 16 -22.15 -6.43 5.35
N VAL A 17 -22.13 -7.09 6.50
CA VAL A 17 -20.95 -7.13 7.35
C VAL A 17 -19.91 -7.76 6.44
N TRP A 18 -19.08 -6.93 5.82
CA TRP A 18 -17.94 -7.40 5.05
C TRP A 18 -17.13 -8.22 6.04
N PRO A 19 -16.93 -9.52 5.81
CA PRO A 19 -15.96 -10.24 6.60
C PRO A 19 -14.71 -9.38 6.55
N GLN A 20 -14.02 -9.21 7.67
CA GLN A 20 -12.71 -8.56 7.68
C GLN A 20 -11.78 -9.50 6.91
N GLY A 21 -11.96 -9.50 5.59
CA GLY A 21 -11.13 -10.24 4.68
C GLY A 21 -9.71 -9.76 4.89
N ALA A 22 -8.82 -10.69 5.05
CA ALA A 22 -7.42 -10.42 5.14
C ALA A 22 -7.03 -9.58 3.92
N ALA A 23 -6.56 -8.38 4.18
CA ALA A 23 -6.01 -7.49 3.17
C ALA A 23 -4.60 -7.16 3.60
N ALA A 24 -3.66 -7.60 2.81
CA ALA A 24 -2.26 -7.44 3.07
C ALA A 24 -1.59 -6.71 1.91
N CYS A 25 -0.54 -6.00 2.20
CA CYS A 25 0.30 -5.35 1.20
C CYS A 25 1.72 -5.26 1.77
N THR A 26 2.72 -5.49 0.94
CA THR A 26 4.11 -5.30 1.34
C THR A 26 4.82 -4.46 0.31
N GLY A 27 5.29 -3.28 0.69
CA GLY A 27 6.05 -2.37 -0.15
C GLY A 27 7.51 -2.29 0.27
N ILE A 28 8.41 -2.26 -0.70
CA ILE A 28 9.85 -2.09 -0.53
C ILE A 28 10.38 -1.07 -1.53
N THR A 29 11.62 -0.60 -1.33
CA THR A 29 12.32 0.25 -2.29
C THR A 29 13.79 -0.12 -2.34
N LEU A 30 14.34 -0.32 -3.52
CA LEU A 30 15.76 -0.55 -3.72
C LEU A 30 16.37 0.60 -4.52
N LYS A 31 17.61 0.96 -4.15
CA LYS A 31 18.45 1.89 -4.89
C LYS A 31 19.44 1.11 -5.74
N ALA A 32 19.72 1.62 -6.95
CA ALA A 32 20.78 1.10 -7.82
C ALA A 32 21.98 2.06 -7.91
N LYS A 33 23.12 1.56 -8.39
CA LYS A 33 24.38 2.33 -8.55
C LYS A 33 24.28 3.38 -9.65
N ASP A 34 23.44 3.16 -10.66
CA ASP A 34 23.17 4.10 -11.74
C ASP A 34 22.32 5.31 -11.29
N GLY A 35 21.86 5.30 -10.04
CA GLY A 35 21.04 6.36 -9.45
C GLY A 35 19.55 6.08 -9.49
N GLY A 36 19.10 4.99 -10.13
CA GLY A 36 17.70 4.60 -10.18
C GLY A 36 17.18 4.13 -8.81
N TYR A 37 15.88 4.31 -8.60
CA TYR A 37 15.14 3.84 -7.42
C TYR A 37 13.98 2.98 -7.88
N VAL A 38 13.94 1.75 -7.42
CA VAL A 38 12.86 0.82 -7.75
C VAL A 38 11.92 0.70 -6.57
N VAL A 39 10.68 1.10 -6.79
CA VAL A 39 9.57 0.95 -5.84
C VAL A 39 8.81 -0.31 -6.20
N ALA A 40 8.62 -1.22 -5.27
CA ALA A 40 7.95 -2.49 -5.54
C ALA A 40 6.99 -2.87 -4.42
N ARG A 41 5.96 -3.68 -4.76
CA ARG A 41 4.97 -4.13 -3.78
C ARG A 41 4.26 -5.40 -4.19
N THR A 42 3.69 -6.10 -3.21
CA THR A 42 2.59 -7.07 -3.38
C THR A 42 1.25 -6.43 -3.06
N ILE A 43 0.15 -6.99 -3.56
CA ILE A 43 -1.21 -6.68 -3.14
C ILE A 43 -1.99 -7.95 -2.86
N GLU A 44 -2.60 -7.99 -1.70
CA GLU A 44 -3.49 -9.03 -1.23
C GLU A 44 -4.82 -8.39 -0.82
N TRP A 45 -5.91 -9.05 -1.20
CA TRP A 45 -7.24 -8.58 -0.88
C TRP A 45 -8.20 -9.75 -0.75
N GLY A 46 -8.78 -9.95 0.44
CA GLY A 46 -9.67 -11.07 0.74
C GLY A 46 -11.15 -10.82 0.44
N GLY A 47 -11.54 -9.64 -0.04
CA GLY A 47 -12.93 -9.26 -0.26
C GLY A 47 -13.46 -9.58 -1.66
N SER A 48 -12.59 -9.54 -2.67
CA SER A 48 -12.95 -9.76 -4.08
C SER A 48 -11.72 -10.05 -4.93
N ASN A 49 -11.97 -10.55 -6.14
CA ASN A 49 -10.98 -10.43 -7.20
C ASN A 49 -10.95 -8.97 -7.66
N LEU A 50 -9.92 -8.23 -7.32
CA LEU A 50 -9.78 -6.77 -7.51
C LEU A 50 -9.99 -6.27 -8.95
N ASN A 51 -10.28 -7.14 -9.94
CA ASN A 51 -10.45 -6.78 -11.34
C ASN A 51 -9.34 -5.86 -11.86
N SER A 52 -8.10 -6.14 -11.43
CA SER A 52 -6.96 -5.28 -11.63
C SER A 52 -6.62 -5.12 -13.10
N ARG A 53 -6.27 -3.90 -13.50
CA ARG A 53 -5.95 -3.56 -14.89
C ARG A 53 -4.90 -2.46 -14.98
N TYR A 54 -4.12 -2.47 -16.03
CA TYR A 54 -3.27 -1.34 -16.37
C TYR A 54 -4.11 -0.19 -16.92
N VAL A 55 -3.78 1.02 -16.46
CA VAL A 55 -4.31 2.26 -17.01
C VAL A 55 -3.15 3.16 -17.46
N ILE A 56 -3.38 3.87 -18.57
CA ILE A 56 -2.48 4.90 -19.08
C ILE A 56 -3.30 6.16 -19.19
N VAL A 57 -2.95 7.16 -18.39
CA VAL A 57 -3.68 8.43 -18.31
C VAL A 57 -2.82 9.54 -18.92
N PRO A 58 -3.27 10.16 -20.02
CA PRO A 58 -2.52 11.23 -20.69
C PRO A 58 -2.64 12.56 -19.93
N ARG A 59 -1.72 13.49 -20.20
CA ARG A 59 -1.87 14.89 -19.79
C ARG A 59 -3.18 15.46 -20.30
N GLY A 60 -3.81 16.31 -19.49
CA GLY A 60 -5.08 16.96 -19.83
C GLY A 60 -6.32 16.09 -19.57
N HIS A 61 -6.15 14.84 -19.11
CA HIS A 61 -7.28 14.03 -18.70
C HIS A 61 -7.95 14.64 -17.46
N VAL A 62 -9.28 14.80 -17.54
CA VAL A 62 -10.09 15.39 -16.46
C VAL A 62 -10.80 14.28 -15.72
N GLN A 63 -10.69 14.30 -14.40
CA GLN A 63 -11.41 13.38 -13.51
C GLN A 63 -12.20 14.16 -12.47
N ARG A 64 -13.26 13.55 -11.97
CA ARG A 64 -14.02 14.05 -10.82
C ARG A 64 -14.00 13.01 -9.72
N SER A 65 -13.73 13.46 -8.51
CA SER A 65 -13.67 12.58 -7.36
C SER A 65 -15.05 12.06 -6.96
N TYR A 66 -15.06 10.84 -6.47
CA TYR A 66 -16.21 10.26 -5.77
C TYR A 66 -16.30 10.87 -4.37
N THR A 67 -17.52 10.93 -3.86
CA THR A 67 -17.86 11.18 -2.46
C THR A 67 -18.87 10.14 -2.01
N PRO A 68 -19.23 10.07 -0.71
CA PRO A 68 -20.33 9.21 -0.28
C PRO A 68 -21.67 9.46 -0.96
N GLN A 69 -21.82 10.59 -1.67
CA GLN A 69 -23.03 10.99 -2.37
C GLN A 69 -23.01 10.70 -3.89
N GLY A 70 -21.84 10.34 -4.44
CA GLY A 70 -21.67 10.06 -5.86
C GLY A 70 -20.41 10.67 -6.46
N VAL A 71 -20.40 10.86 -7.79
CA VAL A 71 -19.27 11.46 -8.53
C VAL A 71 -19.43 12.98 -8.55
N ASP A 72 -19.29 13.62 -7.42
CA ASP A 72 -19.56 15.05 -7.23
C ASP A 72 -18.50 15.80 -6.38
N GLY A 73 -17.38 15.14 -6.10
CA GLY A 73 -16.24 15.71 -5.37
C GLY A 73 -15.38 16.64 -6.22
N MET A 74 -14.14 16.81 -5.80
CA MET A 74 -13.14 17.65 -6.48
C MET A 74 -12.93 17.23 -7.93
N GLU A 75 -12.93 18.20 -8.83
CA GLU A 75 -12.51 17.99 -10.22
C GLU A 75 -11.01 18.29 -10.34
N PHE A 76 -10.27 17.46 -11.03
CA PHE A 76 -8.85 17.63 -11.26
C PHE A 76 -8.43 17.20 -12.66
N THR A 77 -7.40 17.88 -13.18
CA THR A 77 -6.86 17.62 -14.50
C THR A 77 -5.42 17.12 -14.38
N ALA A 78 -5.09 16.06 -15.07
CA ALA A 78 -3.76 15.51 -15.10
C ALA A 78 -2.78 16.48 -15.81
N ARG A 79 -1.90 17.09 -15.05
CA ARG A 79 -0.76 17.88 -15.53
C ARG A 79 0.35 16.98 -16.07
N TYR A 80 0.55 15.83 -15.40
CA TYR A 80 1.48 14.77 -15.78
C TYR A 80 0.72 13.56 -16.28
N GLY A 81 1.21 12.96 -17.38
CA GLY A 81 0.78 11.62 -17.77
C GLY A 81 1.29 10.60 -16.77
N TYR A 82 0.51 9.55 -16.54
CA TYR A 82 0.92 8.47 -15.65
C TYR A 82 0.43 7.12 -16.13
N VAL A 83 1.10 6.07 -15.64
CA VAL A 83 0.66 4.68 -15.78
C VAL A 83 0.42 4.11 -14.38
N GLY A 84 -0.52 3.18 -14.28
CA GLY A 84 -0.80 2.56 -12.98
C GLY A 84 -1.58 1.26 -13.08
N MET A 85 -1.67 0.60 -11.94
CA MET A 85 -2.54 -0.54 -11.71
C MET A 85 -3.80 -0.06 -10.99
N ALA A 86 -4.91 -0.07 -11.68
CA ALA A 86 -6.22 0.21 -11.12
C ALA A 86 -6.86 -1.06 -10.55
N VAL A 87 -7.69 -0.90 -9.53
CA VAL A 87 -8.46 -1.96 -8.89
C VAL A 87 -9.94 -1.62 -8.93
N GLU A 88 -10.79 -2.61 -9.18
CA GLU A 88 -12.24 -2.50 -9.33
C GLU A 88 -12.69 -1.58 -10.50
N GLN A 89 -12.25 -0.33 -10.53
CA GLN A 89 -12.57 0.68 -11.54
C GLN A 89 -11.30 1.36 -12.05
N GLU A 90 -11.36 1.94 -13.26
CA GLU A 90 -10.19 2.60 -13.89
C GLU A 90 -9.72 3.83 -13.12
N GLU A 91 -10.62 4.48 -12.39
CA GLU A 91 -10.33 5.66 -11.59
C GLU A 91 -9.67 5.34 -10.23
N PHE A 92 -9.66 4.08 -9.81
CA PHE A 92 -9.09 3.66 -8.52
C PHE A 92 -7.71 3.04 -8.70
N VAL A 93 -6.73 3.89 -8.95
CA VAL A 93 -5.34 3.47 -9.13
C VAL A 93 -4.71 3.16 -7.78
N ALA A 94 -4.33 1.89 -7.57
CA ALA A 94 -3.73 1.42 -6.33
C ALA A 94 -2.22 1.65 -6.26
N GLU A 95 -1.54 1.68 -7.40
CA GLU A 95 -0.10 1.90 -7.54
C GLU A 95 0.18 2.51 -8.92
N GLY A 96 1.11 3.45 -9.01
CA GLY A 96 1.47 4.02 -10.30
C GLY A 96 2.71 4.90 -10.27
N LEU A 97 3.11 5.32 -11.48
CA LEU A 97 4.25 6.20 -11.74
C LEU A 97 3.86 7.25 -12.77
N ASN A 98 4.23 8.50 -12.52
CA ASN A 98 4.06 9.56 -13.51
C ASN A 98 5.35 9.87 -14.26
N GLU A 99 5.22 10.64 -15.34
CA GLU A 99 6.34 11.03 -16.20
C GLU A 99 7.37 11.97 -15.56
N ALA A 100 7.06 12.53 -14.38
CA ALA A 100 8.00 13.32 -13.57
C ALA A 100 8.85 12.43 -12.63
N GLY A 101 8.58 11.11 -12.59
CA GLY A 101 9.28 10.16 -11.72
C GLY A 101 8.69 10.07 -10.31
N LEU A 102 7.48 10.58 -10.08
CA LEU A 102 6.77 10.38 -8.82
C LEU A 102 5.97 9.08 -8.86
N SER A 103 6.27 8.18 -7.92
CA SER A 103 5.48 6.97 -7.64
C SER A 103 4.53 7.22 -6.48
N ALA A 104 3.33 6.64 -6.55
CA ALA A 104 2.34 6.69 -5.49
C ALA A 104 1.61 5.36 -5.38
N GLY A 105 1.35 4.92 -4.14
CA GLY A 105 0.63 3.68 -3.88
C GLY A 105 -0.21 3.74 -2.62
N LEU A 106 -1.35 3.05 -2.60
CA LEU A 106 -2.21 2.89 -1.43
C LEU A 106 -2.06 1.51 -0.80
N PHE A 107 -2.21 1.44 0.52
CA PHE A 107 -2.11 0.23 1.31
C PHE A 107 -3.26 0.19 2.33
N TYR A 108 -3.85 -0.97 2.55
CA TYR A 108 -4.95 -1.13 3.50
C TYR A 108 -4.51 -0.83 4.93
N PHE A 109 -5.30 -0.03 5.66
CA PHE A 109 -4.93 0.50 6.96
C PHE A 109 -6.08 0.42 7.98
N PRO A 110 -6.57 -0.78 8.28
CA PRO A 110 -7.73 -0.97 9.13
C PRO A 110 -7.45 -0.63 10.59
N GLY A 111 -8.43 -0.02 11.25
CA GLY A 111 -8.46 0.17 12.70
C GLY A 111 -7.61 1.32 13.25
N TYR A 112 -6.79 1.94 12.44
CA TYR A 112 -5.90 3.04 12.84
C TYR A 112 -6.18 4.34 12.11
N GLY A 113 -6.47 4.29 10.80
CA GLY A 113 -6.86 5.47 10.03
C GLY A 113 -8.29 5.92 10.38
N ARG A 114 -8.53 7.22 10.30
CA ARG A 114 -9.86 7.81 10.37
C ARG A 114 -9.89 9.10 9.54
N TYR A 115 -10.71 9.09 8.47
CA TYR A 115 -10.91 10.25 7.62
C TYR A 115 -11.83 11.27 8.30
N GLU A 116 -11.88 12.47 7.73
CA GLU A 116 -12.88 13.46 8.07
C GLU A 116 -14.29 12.94 7.71
N THR A 117 -15.28 13.38 8.49
CA THR A 117 -16.68 13.20 8.08
C THR A 117 -16.95 14.05 6.85
N PHE A 118 -17.51 13.45 5.81
CA PHE A 118 -17.83 14.19 4.58
C PHE A 118 -18.79 15.34 4.87
N ASP A 119 -18.41 16.53 4.41
CA ASP A 119 -19.24 17.74 4.43
C ASP A 119 -19.56 18.17 2.99
N ALA A 120 -20.84 18.15 2.64
CA ALA A 120 -21.29 18.53 1.29
C ALA A 120 -20.94 20.00 0.93
N ALA A 121 -20.74 20.88 1.92
CA ALA A 121 -20.28 22.25 1.67
C ALA A 121 -18.82 22.31 1.18
N GLN A 122 -18.02 21.29 1.49
CA GLN A 122 -16.60 21.17 1.13
C GLN A 122 -16.35 20.21 -0.06
N LYS A 123 -17.40 19.75 -0.72
CA LYS A 123 -17.26 18.74 -1.78
C LYS A 123 -16.32 19.14 -2.91
N ALA A 124 -16.22 20.42 -3.23
CA ALA A 124 -15.32 20.92 -4.29
C ALA A 124 -13.82 20.74 -3.96
N THR A 125 -13.48 20.52 -2.70
CA THR A 125 -12.13 20.22 -2.21
C THR A 125 -12.03 18.82 -1.59
N SER A 126 -13.07 17.99 -1.71
CA SER A 126 -13.06 16.62 -1.21
C SER A 126 -12.53 15.66 -2.26
N ILE A 127 -11.52 14.88 -1.86
CA ILE A 127 -10.93 13.79 -2.67
C ILE A 127 -11.19 12.45 -2.00
N SER A 128 -11.59 11.46 -2.80
CA SER A 128 -11.79 10.11 -2.32
C SER A 128 -10.45 9.47 -1.94
N ASP A 129 -10.45 8.66 -0.90
CA ASP A 129 -9.33 7.84 -0.47
C ASP A 129 -8.77 6.96 -1.60
N LEU A 130 -9.62 6.39 -2.44
CA LEU A 130 -9.24 5.55 -3.59
C LEU A 130 -8.76 6.36 -4.81
N GLN A 131 -8.99 7.69 -4.83
CA GLN A 131 -8.53 8.56 -5.91
C GLN A 131 -7.40 9.51 -5.51
N LEU A 132 -6.89 9.40 -4.28
CA LEU A 132 -5.73 10.19 -3.87
C LEU A 132 -4.51 9.85 -4.75
N VAL A 133 -4.27 8.57 -5.03
CA VAL A 133 -3.13 8.15 -5.89
C VAL A 133 -3.22 8.74 -7.29
N PRO A 134 -4.30 8.56 -8.09
CA PRO A 134 -4.39 9.12 -9.42
C PRO A 134 -4.34 10.65 -9.44
N TRP A 135 -4.91 11.32 -8.44
CA TRP A 135 -4.82 12.77 -8.31
C TRP A 135 -3.37 13.21 -8.10
N ILE A 136 -2.66 12.62 -7.14
CA ILE A 136 -1.25 12.96 -6.86
C ILE A 136 -0.36 12.67 -8.06
N LEU A 137 -0.52 11.51 -8.71
CA LEU A 137 0.22 11.19 -9.94
C LEU A 137 -0.04 12.21 -11.05
N GLY A 138 -1.28 12.69 -11.16
CA GLY A 138 -1.66 13.68 -12.15
C GLY A 138 -1.12 15.08 -11.89
N CYS A 139 -0.86 15.50 -10.64
CA CYS A 139 -0.58 16.91 -10.35
C CYS A 139 0.74 17.19 -9.63
N CYS A 140 1.45 16.20 -9.09
CA CYS A 140 2.67 16.39 -8.31
C CYS A 140 3.89 15.75 -8.99
N ALA A 141 5.07 16.35 -8.80
CA ALA A 141 6.35 15.83 -9.28
C ALA A 141 7.29 15.43 -8.15
N SER A 142 7.01 15.80 -6.92
CA SER A 142 7.87 15.54 -5.77
C SER A 142 7.05 15.28 -4.50
N VAL A 143 7.68 14.64 -3.51
CA VAL A 143 7.05 14.41 -2.20
C VAL A 143 6.74 15.72 -1.47
N GLU A 144 7.48 16.80 -1.73
CA GLU A 144 7.18 18.13 -1.18
C GLU A 144 5.89 18.71 -1.78
N GLU A 145 5.69 18.56 -3.10
CA GLU A 145 4.43 18.95 -3.75
C GLU A 145 3.26 18.10 -3.22
N VAL A 146 3.47 16.81 -2.91
CA VAL A 146 2.45 15.94 -2.30
C VAL A 146 2.00 16.49 -0.96
N LYS A 147 2.93 16.84 -0.04
CA LYS A 147 2.58 17.43 1.25
C LYS A 147 1.72 18.68 1.07
N ALA A 148 2.19 19.63 0.26
CA ALA A 148 1.49 20.89 0.01
C ALA A 148 0.13 20.70 -0.69
N ALA A 149 -0.04 19.64 -1.49
CA ALA A 149 -1.30 19.32 -2.13
C ALA A 149 -2.31 18.74 -1.15
N VAL A 150 -1.91 17.76 -0.36
CA VAL A 150 -2.79 17.05 0.59
C VAL A 150 -3.30 17.98 1.68
N GLU A 151 -2.52 18.96 2.15
CA GLU A 151 -2.94 19.93 3.16
C GLU A 151 -4.09 20.85 2.70
N ARG A 152 -4.43 20.84 1.41
CA ARG A 152 -5.47 21.72 0.82
C ARG A 152 -6.77 21.01 0.50
N VAL A 153 -6.86 19.71 0.77
CA VAL A 153 -8.03 18.89 0.42
C VAL A 153 -8.56 18.14 1.63
N HIS A 154 -9.79 17.70 1.53
CA HIS A 154 -10.44 16.83 2.50
C HIS A 154 -10.47 15.41 1.95
N VAL A 155 -9.71 14.50 2.58
CA VAL A 155 -9.74 13.08 2.21
C VAL A 155 -10.93 12.42 2.84
N VAL A 156 -11.79 11.82 2.03
CA VAL A 156 -13.03 11.17 2.47
C VAL A 156 -13.12 9.74 1.96
N GLY A 157 -13.74 8.85 2.74
CA GLY A 157 -14.00 7.47 2.30
C GLY A 157 -15.16 7.43 1.31
N VAL A 158 -15.00 6.68 0.21
CA VAL A 158 -16.08 6.49 -0.77
C VAL A 158 -17.19 5.62 -0.21
N TYR A 159 -16.82 4.57 0.49
CA TYR A 159 -17.76 3.57 1.00
C TYR A 159 -17.92 3.74 2.52
N PRO A 160 -19.10 4.21 2.98
CA PRO A 160 -19.38 4.29 4.40
C PRO A 160 -19.20 2.92 5.08
N GLY A 161 -18.44 2.88 6.15
CA GLY A 161 -18.16 1.64 6.89
C GLY A 161 -17.03 0.77 6.30
N ALA A 162 -16.48 1.12 5.14
CA ALA A 162 -15.21 0.54 4.69
C ALA A 162 -14.06 0.98 5.59
N SER A 163 -13.03 0.16 5.65
CA SER A 163 -11.80 0.51 6.37
C SER A 163 -10.97 1.51 5.58
N THR A 164 -10.03 2.16 6.25
CA THR A 164 -9.15 3.17 5.65
C THR A 164 -7.97 2.56 4.89
N VAL A 165 -7.30 3.40 4.11
CA VAL A 165 -5.99 3.14 3.53
C VAL A 165 -5.00 4.20 4.01
N HIS A 166 -3.70 3.91 3.87
CA HIS A 166 -2.61 4.88 3.97
C HIS A 166 -1.76 4.80 2.68
N TRP A 167 -0.88 5.76 2.48
CA TRP A 167 -0.22 5.92 1.19
C TRP A 167 1.28 6.02 1.33
N ARG A 168 1.99 5.52 0.31
CA ARG A 168 3.41 5.73 0.09
C ARG A 168 3.60 6.56 -1.18
N PHE A 169 4.51 7.53 -1.10
CA PHE A 169 4.98 8.32 -2.23
C PHE A 169 6.50 8.23 -2.29
N ALA A 170 7.05 8.20 -3.50
CA ALA A 170 8.49 8.25 -3.73
C ALA A 170 8.76 9.08 -4.97
N ASP A 171 9.72 10.01 -4.93
CA ASP A 171 10.09 10.80 -6.09
C ASP A 171 11.47 10.40 -6.66
N ALA A 172 11.80 10.96 -7.82
CA ALA A 172 13.03 10.65 -8.55
C ALA A 172 14.33 10.98 -7.78
N SER A 173 14.26 11.77 -6.70
CA SER A 173 15.42 12.01 -5.82
C SER A 173 15.68 10.83 -4.86
N GLY A 174 14.74 9.89 -4.79
CA GLY A 174 14.74 8.77 -3.85
C GLY A 174 14.16 9.13 -2.47
N ARG A 175 13.65 10.36 -2.30
CA ARG A 175 12.93 10.74 -1.09
C ARG A 175 11.58 10.04 -1.05
N GLN A 176 11.19 9.55 0.11
CA GLN A 176 9.96 8.80 0.30
C GLN A 176 9.14 9.32 1.47
N LEU A 177 7.83 9.21 1.33
CA LEU A 177 6.86 9.72 2.27
C LEU A 177 5.77 8.69 2.53
N VAL A 178 5.39 8.52 3.78
CA VAL A 178 4.15 7.84 4.18
C VAL A 178 3.15 8.89 4.63
N LEU A 179 1.91 8.76 4.18
CA LEU A 179 0.78 9.56 4.62
C LEU A 179 -0.24 8.66 5.35
N GLU A 180 -0.57 9.02 6.56
CA GLU A 180 -1.67 8.45 7.33
C GLU A 180 -2.68 9.55 7.69
N ILE A 181 -3.97 9.27 7.57
CA ILE A 181 -5.02 10.18 8.04
C ILE A 181 -5.51 9.68 9.39
N ILE A 182 -5.16 10.40 10.45
CA ILE A 182 -5.50 10.07 11.84
C ILE A 182 -6.37 11.18 12.42
N ASP A 183 -7.54 10.80 12.90
CA ASP A 183 -8.52 11.76 13.43
C ASP A 183 -8.82 12.92 12.48
N GLY A 184 -8.98 12.62 11.20
CA GLY A 184 -9.25 13.57 10.13
C GLY A 184 -8.06 14.43 9.70
N LYS A 185 -6.86 14.19 10.26
CA LYS A 185 -5.67 15.01 9.98
C LYS A 185 -4.63 14.22 9.20
N PRO A 186 -4.03 14.82 8.15
CA PRO A 186 -2.90 14.22 7.47
C PRO A 186 -1.65 14.24 8.37
N ILE A 187 -1.02 13.09 8.55
CA ILE A 187 0.25 12.92 9.24
C ILE A 187 1.25 12.36 8.23
N PHE A 188 2.37 13.05 8.09
CA PHE A 188 3.41 12.70 7.14
C PHE A 188 4.63 12.16 7.87
N TYR A 189 5.17 11.05 7.39
CA TYR A 189 6.40 10.46 7.87
C TYR A 189 7.41 10.37 6.72
N GLU A 190 8.63 10.87 6.93
CA GLU A 190 9.75 10.56 6.03
C GLU A 190 10.07 9.07 6.15
N ASN A 191 10.09 8.38 5.03
CA ASN A 191 10.31 6.94 5.00
C ASN A 191 11.71 6.63 4.47
N GLU A 192 12.72 6.85 5.30
CA GLU A 192 14.12 6.56 4.96
C GLU A 192 14.38 5.06 4.78
N LEU A 193 13.58 4.22 5.41
CA LEU A 193 13.69 2.77 5.30
C LEU A 193 13.14 2.23 3.97
N GLY A 194 12.15 2.91 3.36
CA GLY A 194 11.56 2.48 2.10
C GLY A 194 10.59 1.30 2.18
N VAL A 195 10.15 0.92 3.39
CA VAL A 195 9.21 -0.18 3.63
C VAL A 195 7.87 0.36 4.09
N LEU A 196 6.78 -0.25 3.60
CA LEU A 196 5.44 -0.03 4.13
C LEU A 196 4.64 -1.34 4.04
N THR A 197 3.84 -1.64 5.06
CA THR A 197 2.88 -2.76 5.04
C THR A 197 1.47 -2.24 5.34
N ASN A 198 0.87 -2.65 6.43
CA ASN A 198 -0.48 -2.26 6.83
C ASN A 198 -0.46 -1.81 8.29
N SER A 199 -1.60 -1.98 9.00
CA SER A 199 -1.69 -1.68 10.44
C SER A 199 -0.72 -2.52 11.28
N PRO A 200 -0.26 -2.00 12.42
CA PRO A 200 -0.49 -0.66 12.97
C PRO A 200 0.24 0.46 12.23
N GLY A 201 0.12 1.72 12.71
CA GLY A 201 0.70 2.90 12.10
C GLY A 201 2.22 2.84 11.89
N PHE A 202 2.72 3.62 10.95
CA PHE A 202 4.11 3.58 10.49
C PHE A 202 5.12 3.82 11.61
N GLU A 203 4.87 4.78 12.49
CA GLU A 203 5.75 5.07 13.64
C GLU A 203 5.87 3.86 14.59
N TRP A 204 4.76 3.16 14.82
CA TRP A 204 4.77 1.95 15.62
C TRP A 204 5.60 0.84 14.94
N GLN A 205 5.48 0.68 13.63
CA GLN A 205 6.26 -0.31 12.87
C GLN A 205 7.77 -0.05 13.02
N LEU A 206 8.20 1.20 12.93
CA LEU A 206 9.59 1.60 13.14
C LEU A 206 10.03 1.29 14.57
N THR A 207 9.20 1.60 15.56
CA THR A 207 9.48 1.32 16.97
C THR A 207 9.64 -0.18 17.21
N ASN A 208 8.78 -1.01 16.59
CA ASN A 208 8.82 -2.47 16.73
C ASN A 208 10.14 -3.08 16.20
N LEU A 209 10.81 -2.47 15.24
CA LEU A 209 12.11 -2.96 14.74
C LEU A 209 13.16 -3.09 15.86
N ASN A 210 13.06 -2.30 16.93
CA ASN A 210 13.99 -2.37 18.07
C ASN A 210 13.96 -3.75 18.77
N ASN A 211 12.87 -4.49 18.69
CA ASN A 211 12.77 -5.85 19.21
C ASN A 211 13.66 -6.85 18.44
N TYR A 212 14.15 -6.47 17.28
CA TYR A 212 14.90 -7.32 16.34
C TYR A 212 16.33 -6.84 16.11
N VAL A 213 16.86 -6.00 16.98
CA VAL A 213 18.21 -5.43 16.90
C VAL A 213 19.32 -6.50 16.85
N ASN A 214 19.01 -7.73 17.29
CA ASN A 214 19.90 -8.88 17.25
C ASN A 214 20.00 -9.55 15.88
N LEU A 215 19.11 -9.23 14.93
CA LEU A 215 19.12 -9.82 13.59
C LEU A 215 20.15 -9.13 12.69
N TYR A 216 20.84 -9.93 11.89
CA TYR A 216 21.81 -9.44 10.91
C TYR A 216 21.98 -10.43 9.75
N PRO A 217 22.39 -9.99 8.56
CA PRO A 217 22.62 -10.88 7.43
C PRO A 217 23.85 -11.78 7.65
N GLY A 218 23.78 -12.99 7.10
CA GLY A 218 24.89 -13.93 7.16
C GLY A 218 24.76 -14.97 8.28
N GLY A 219 25.88 -15.58 8.65
CA GLY A 219 25.94 -16.66 9.64
C GLY A 219 26.33 -16.16 11.03
N ALA A 220 25.70 -16.70 12.06
CA ALA A 220 26.09 -16.47 13.43
C ALA A 220 27.47 -17.10 13.72
N PRO A 221 28.34 -16.43 14.48
CA PRO A 221 29.64 -17.00 14.87
C PRO A 221 29.44 -18.20 15.80
N SER A 222 30.38 -19.13 15.76
CA SER A 222 30.42 -20.21 16.75
C SER A 222 30.66 -19.67 18.16
N GLN A 223 30.06 -20.31 19.15
CA GLN A 223 30.25 -19.95 20.55
C GLN A 223 30.42 -21.19 21.43
N MET A 224 30.95 -20.99 22.64
CA MET A 224 31.09 -22.04 23.63
C MET A 224 30.01 -21.91 24.70
N LEU A 225 29.35 -23.02 25.02
CA LEU A 225 28.47 -23.15 26.17
C LEU A 225 29.12 -24.18 27.13
N GLY A 226 29.87 -23.68 28.07
CA GLY A 226 30.76 -24.55 28.85
C GLY A 226 31.81 -25.22 27.96
N ALA A 227 31.87 -26.56 27.95
CA ALA A 227 32.75 -27.33 27.08
C ALA A 227 32.10 -27.66 25.69
N LEU A 228 30.82 -27.34 25.47
CA LEU A 228 30.13 -27.63 24.23
C LEU A 228 30.31 -26.49 23.23
N LYS A 229 30.86 -26.81 22.06
CA LYS A 229 30.92 -25.88 20.93
C LYS A 229 29.64 -25.88 20.19
N LEU A 230 29.00 -24.69 20.05
CA LEU A 230 27.85 -24.45 19.20
C LEU A 230 28.31 -23.85 17.87
N SER A 231 27.76 -24.32 16.77
CA SER A 231 28.02 -23.83 15.42
C SER A 231 26.73 -23.67 14.66
N ALA A 232 26.65 -22.64 13.80
CA ALA A 232 25.46 -22.41 12.98
C ALA A 232 25.22 -23.52 11.95
N PHE A 233 23.94 -23.82 11.68
CA PHE A 233 23.54 -24.68 10.56
C PHE A 233 23.37 -23.83 9.30
N GLY A 234 24.40 -23.77 8.47
CA GLY A 234 24.36 -23.08 7.17
C GLY A 234 24.43 -21.56 7.25
N ALA A 235 24.31 -20.92 6.10
CA ALA A 235 24.24 -19.48 5.94
C ALA A 235 22.87 -18.92 6.37
N GLY A 236 22.82 -17.64 6.78
CA GLY A 236 21.57 -16.97 7.14
C GLY A 236 21.13 -17.17 8.60
N SER A 237 21.90 -17.88 9.42
CA SER A 237 21.56 -18.08 10.84
C SER A 237 21.53 -16.80 11.68
N GLY A 238 22.07 -15.67 11.17
CA GLY A 238 21.91 -14.35 11.77
C GLY A 238 20.46 -13.83 11.75
N PHE A 239 19.59 -14.42 10.93
CA PHE A 239 18.16 -14.15 10.92
C PHE A 239 17.32 -15.15 11.73
N LEU A 240 17.96 -16.00 12.54
CA LEU A 240 17.22 -16.89 13.42
C LEU A 240 16.36 -16.07 14.41
N GLY A 241 15.04 -16.31 14.39
CA GLY A 241 14.06 -15.54 15.15
C GLY A 241 13.38 -14.42 14.37
N ILE A 242 13.71 -14.21 13.09
CA ILE A 242 12.89 -13.33 12.24
C ILE A 242 11.46 -13.85 12.15
N PRO A 243 10.42 -13.01 12.32
CA PRO A 243 9.05 -13.48 12.35
C PRO A 243 8.61 -14.01 10.99
N GLY A 244 8.03 -15.20 10.94
CA GLY A 244 7.66 -15.92 9.70
C GLY A 244 6.19 -15.86 9.32
N ASP A 245 5.32 -15.35 10.21
CA ASP A 245 3.89 -15.24 9.93
C ASP A 245 3.56 -14.13 8.94
N VAL A 246 2.30 -14.10 8.47
CA VAL A 246 1.85 -13.18 7.43
C VAL A 246 1.24 -11.88 7.96
N THR A 247 1.26 -11.65 9.27
CA THR A 247 0.74 -10.39 9.84
C THR A 247 1.54 -9.17 9.36
N PRO A 248 0.91 -7.99 9.26
CA PRO A 248 1.60 -6.79 8.81
C PRO A 248 2.89 -6.45 9.59
N PRO A 249 2.94 -6.54 10.94
CA PRO A 249 4.17 -6.31 11.70
C PRO A 249 5.29 -7.28 11.33
N SER A 250 4.97 -8.56 11.18
CA SER A 250 5.94 -9.58 10.82
C SER A 250 6.47 -9.41 9.40
N ARG A 251 5.60 -9.03 8.46
CA ARG A 251 5.99 -8.69 7.09
C ARG A 251 6.86 -7.43 7.04
N PHE A 252 6.53 -6.41 7.85
CA PHE A 252 7.33 -5.20 7.95
C PHE A 252 8.77 -5.51 8.39
N VAL A 253 8.93 -6.30 9.45
CA VAL A 253 10.25 -6.71 9.95
C VAL A 253 11.03 -7.47 8.88
N ARG A 254 10.43 -8.49 8.24
CA ARG A 254 11.12 -9.25 7.17
C ARG A 254 11.51 -8.35 6.00
N ALA A 255 10.60 -7.49 5.54
CA ALA A 255 10.86 -6.57 4.44
C ALA A 255 12.01 -5.62 4.75
N ALA A 256 12.04 -5.05 5.96
CA ALA A 256 13.11 -4.16 6.41
C ALA A 256 14.47 -4.86 6.38
N PHE A 257 14.57 -6.05 6.97
CA PHE A 257 15.85 -6.77 7.03
C PHE A 257 16.27 -7.33 5.66
N TYR A 258 15.36 -7.84 4.85
CA TYR A 258 15.69 -8.36 3.53
C TYR A 258 16.13 -7.25 2.57
N GLN A 259 15.42 -6.12 2.59
CA GLN A 259 15.80 -4.94 1.81
C GLN A 259 17.16 -4.38 2.25
N ALA A 260 17.37 -4.18 3.55
CA ALA A 260 18.62 -3.67 4.10
C ALA A 260 19.83 -4.60 3.84
N SER A 261 19.58 -5.90 3.64
CA SER A 261 20.61 -6.90 3.33
C SER A 261 20.88 -7.04 1.84
N ALA A 262 20.04 -6.46 0.98
CA ALA A 262 20.21 -6.56 -0.45
C ALA A 262 21.46 -5.80 -0.91
N PRO A 263 22.32 -6.41 -1.73
CA PRO A 263 23.45 -5.71 -2.30
C PRO A 263 22.95 -4.61 -3.26
N LEU A 264 23.66 -3.49 -3.28
CA LEU A 264 23.40 -2.41 -4.22
C LEU A 264 23.60 -2.89 -5.65
N GLN A 265 22.53 -3.02 -6.42
CA GLN A 265 22.55 -3.52 -7.79
C GLN A 265 23.26 -2.55 -8.73
N ALA A 266 23.77 -3.05 -9.88
CA ALA A 266 24.48 -2.20 -10.83
C ALA A 266 23.52 -1.23 -11.53
N THR A 267 22.35 -1.71 -11.92
CA THR A 267 21.31 -0.97 -12.64
C THR A 267 19.96 -1.09 -11.96
N ALA A 268 19.05 -0.16 -12.26
CA ALA A 268 17.67 -0.24 -11.80
C ALA A 268 16.97 -1.51 -12.33
N ALA A 269 17.26 -1.94 -13.55
CA ALA A 269 16.75 -3.19 -14.12
C ALA A 269 17.17 -4.43 -13.29
N ASP A 270 18.41 -4.46 -12.80
CA ASP A 270 18.87 -5.53 -11.88
C ASP A 270 18.16 -5.42 -10.53
N ALA A 271 17.92 -4.19 -10.06
CA ALA A 271 17.18 -3.94 -8.82
C ALA A 271 15.71 -4.37 -8.91
N VAL A 272 15.07 -4.27 -10.08
CA VAL A 272 13.73 -4.84 -10.32
C VAL A 272 13.73 -6.34 -10.06
N SER A 273 14.70 -7.07 -10.62
CA SER A 273 14.82 -8.51 -10.39
C SER A 273 15.02 -8.84 -8.90
N GLN A 274 15.85 -8.06 -8.23
CA GLN A 274 16.09 -8.22 -6.79
C GLN A 274 14.84 -7.92 -5.95
N CYS A 275 14.02 -6.93 -6.35
CA CYS A 275 12.74 -6.66 -5.71
C CYS A 275 11.82 -7.90 -5.75
N PHE A 276 11.70 -8.57 -6.90
CA PHE A 276 10.90 -9.79 -7.01
C PHE A 276 11.45 -10.92 -6.15
N HIS A 277 12.79 -11.09 -6.06
CA HIS A 277 13.38 -12.09 -5.15
C HIS A 277 13.05 -11.82 -3.68
N ILE A 278 13.01 -10.56 -3.27
CA ILE A 278 12.59 -10.19 -1.93
C ILE A 278 11.10 -10.44 -1.76
N LEU A 279 10.28 -9.92 -2.67
CA LEU A 279 8.82 -9.94 -2.55
C LEU A 279 8.21 -11.32 -2.67
N ASN A 280 8.85 -12.28 -3.35
CA ASN A 280 8.42 -13.69 -3.35
C ASN A 280 8.35 -14.31 -1.94
N ASN A 281 9.02 -13.73 -0.93
CA ASN A 281 8.89 -14.14 0.46
C ASN A 281 7.62 -13.61 1.15
N PHE A 282 6.84 -12.81 0.43
CA PHE A 282 5.60 -12.19 0.91
C PHE A 282 4.38 -12.66 0.11
N ASP A 283 4.56 -13.58 -0.83
CA ASP A 283 3.45 -14.24 -1.51
C ASP A 283 2.65 -15.05 -0.49
N ILE A 284 1.38 -14.69 -0.34
CA ILE A 284 0.46 -15.35 0.58
C ILE A 284 -0.32 -16.40 -0.18
N PRO A 285 -0.17 -17.71 0.16
CA PRO A 285 -0.93 -18.79 -0.45
C PRO A 285 -2.42 -18.70 -0.09
N ILE A 286 -3.28 -19.18 -0.99
CA ILE A 286 -4.71 -19.33 -0.75
C ILE A 286 -4.95 -20.07 0.57
N GLY A 287 -5.82 -19.54 1.41
CA GLY A 287 -6.27 -20.17 2.65
C GLY A 287 -5.50 -19.75 3.91
N ILE A 288 -4.30 -19.16 3.78
CA ILE A 288 -3.49 -18.77 4.96
C ILE A 288 -4.20 -17.69 5.80
N GLU A 289 -4.92 -16.77 5.13
CA GLU A 289 -5.63 -15.67 5.78
C GLU A 289 -7.14 -15.94 5.93
N THR A 290 -7.60 -17.18 5.66
CA THR A 290 -8.98 -17.56 5.85
C THR A 290 -9.33 -17.58 7.34
N ALA A 291 -10.45 -16.95 7.71
CA ALA A 291 -10.90 -16.91 9.08
C ALA A 291 -11.19 -18.33 9.61
N ARG A 292 -10.93 -18.54 10.91
CA ARG A 292 -11.11 -19.84 11.52
C ARG A 292 -12.57 -20.30 11.44
N GLY A 293 -12.80 -21.46 10.82
CA GLY A 293 -14.12 -22.04 10.63
C GLY A 293 -14.80 -21.65 9.32
N GLU A 294 -14.15 -20.84 8.49
CA GLU A 294 -14.58 -20.55 7.13
C GLU A 294 -13.89 -21.46 6.12
N GLU A 295 -14.51 -21.67 4.97
CA GLU A 295 -13.91 -22.38 3.85
C GLU A 295 -12.95 -21.46 3.10
N ALA A 296 -11.76 -21.95 2.78
CA ALA A 296 -10.82 -21.20 1.96
C ALA A 296 -11.38 -21.03 0.55
N VAL A 297 -11.63 -19.81 0.17
CA VAL A 297 -12.03 -19.46 -1.18
C VAL A 297 -10.84 -19.05 -2.01
N ASP A 298 -11.00 -19.08 -3.31
CA ASP A 298 -10.04 -18.88 -4.37
C ASP A 298 -9.14 -17.61 -4.24
N VAL A 299 -8.65 -17.11 -5.34
CA VAL A 299 -7.75 -15.95 -5.48
C VAL A 299 -7.88 -14.84 -4.41
N PRO A 300 -9.08 -14.43 -3.94
CA PRO A 300 -9.22 -13.37 -2.95
C PRO A 300 -8.50 -13.57 -1.61
N SER A 301 -8.08 -14.78 -1.28
CA SER A 301 -7.34 -15.03 -0.04
C SER A 301 -5.82 -15.15 -0.23
N ALA A 302 -5.30 -14.65 -1.34
CA ALA A 302 -3.89 -14.79 -1.71
C ALA A 302 -3.32 -13.49 -2.30
N THR A 303 -2.01 -13.48 -2.54
CA THR A 303 -1.36 -12.41 -3.32
C THR A 303 -1.89 -12.43 -4.74
N GLN A 304 -2.49 -11.32 -5.16
CA GLN A 304 -3.10 -11.19 -6.49
C GLN A 304 -2.10 -10.72 -7.55
N TRP A 305 -1.17 -9.86 -7.18
CA TRP A 305 -0.07 -9.46 -8.05
C TRP A 305 1.08 -8.81 -7.28
N THR A 306 2.21 -8.77 -7.94
CA THR A 306 3.43 -8.07 -7.51
C THR A 306 3.85 -7.11 -8.62
N SER A 307 4.21 -5.90 -8.26
CA SER A 307 4.72 -4.87 -9.18
C SER A 307 6.08 -4.36 -8.73
N ALA A 308 6.87 -3.92 -9.70
CA ALA A 308 8.10 -3.18 -9.49
C ALA A 308 8.20 -2.09 -10.55
N THR A 309 8.52 -0.88 -10.12
CA THR A 309 8.53 0.33 -10.94
C THR A 309 9.86 1.05 -10.75
N ASP A 310 10.56 1.28 -11.84
CA ASP A 310 11.81 2.05 -11.92
C ASP A 310 11.50 3.49 -12.34
#